data_cc8b68e66e40ad01da84d62cb8a37680
#
_entry.id   cc8b68e66e40ad01da84d62cb8a37680
#
_cell.length_a   1.000
_cell.length_b   1.000
_cell.length_c   1.000
_cell.angle_alpha   90.00
_cell.angle_beta   90.00
_cell.angle_gamma   90.00
#
_symmetry.space_group_name_H-M   'P 1'
#
loop_
_entity.id
_entity.type
_entity.pdbx_description
1 polymer ?
#
loop_
_entity_poly.entity_id
_entity_poly.type
_entity_poly.pdbx_seq_one_letter_code
_entity_poly.pdbx_strand_id
1 'polypeptide(L)'
;MRSKWVRPLFIIAGFYDGILGLAFLIVPVQIFAMYQVTPPNHLAYIQFPALLLVVFAIMFFRIAADPVRRRELVLYGAGLKIAYCAPAFFYDITTEIPSMWMPWAWMDLAFLVLFALAWFALGREAAASPTSR
;
A
#
# COMPACT_ATOMS: atom_id res chain seq x y z
N MET A 1 -5.44 24.91 -3.93
CA MET A 1 -5.25 23.58 -4.57
C MET A 1 -6.37 22.65 -4.16
N ARG A 2 -7.04 22.09 -5.16
CA ARG A 2 -8.22 21.24 -4.94
C ARG A 2 -7.88 19.87 -4.36
N SER A 3 -6.61 19.44 -4.44
CA SER A 3 -6.16 18.09 -4.04
C SER A 3 -5.16 18.15 -2.90
N LYS A 4 -5.31 19.08 -1.97
CA LYS A 4 -4.36 19.22 -0.85
C LYS A 4 -4.27 17.98 0.03
N TRP A 5 -5.33 17.17 0.06
CA TRP A 5 -5.39 15.95 0.85
C TRP A 5 -4.55 14.80 0.28
N VAL A 6 -4.16 14.89 -1.00
CA VAL A 6 -3.42 13.81 -1.67
C VAL A 6 -2.01 13.67 -1.11
N ARG A 7 -1.32 14.80 -0.88
CA ARG A 7 0.04 14.75 -0.33
C ARG A 7 0.10 14.05 1.03
N PRO A 8 -0.70 14.46 2.04
CA PRO A 8 -0.68 13.74 3.33
C PRO A 8 -1.14 12.29 3.19
N LEU A 9 -2.06 11.97 2.29
CA LEU A 9 -2.46 10.58 2.04
C LEU A 9 -1.24 9.72 1.67
N PHE A 10 -0.41 10.16 0.73
CA PHE A 10 0.75 9.39 0.29
C PHE A 10 1.90 9.42 1.30
N ILE A 11 2.01 10.43 2.12
CA ILE A 11 2.94 10.41 3.26
C ILE A 11 2.52 9.31 4.25
N ILE A 12 1.24 9.25 4.59
CA ILE A 12 0.71 8.23 5.51
C ILE A 12 0.88 6.83 4.90
N ALA A 13 0.54 6.66 3.62
CA ALA A 13 0.71 5.38 2.94
C ALA A 13 2.18 4.93 2.91
N GLY A 14 3.10 5.87 2.70
CA GLY A 14 4.53 5.59 2.72
C GLY A 14 5.02 5.10 4.07
N PHE A 15 4.63 5.76 5.15
CA PHE A 15 4.96 5.31 6.50
C PHE A 15 4.30 3.98 6.83
N TYR A 16 3.03 3.81 6.48
CA TYR A 16 2.30 2.57 6.74
C TYR A 16 3.00 1.37 6.09
N ASP A 17 3.22 1.41 4.78
CA ASP A 17 3.85 0.30 4.07
C ASP A 17 5.33 0.15 4.43
N GLY A 18 6.03 1.26 4.66
CA GLY A 18 7.44 1.23 5.05
C GLY A 18 7.66 0.59 6.41
N ILE A 19 6.88 0.98 7.40
CA ILE A 19 6.98 0.42 8.75
C ILE A 19 6.57 -1.05 8.75
N LEU A 20 5.45 -1.37 8.07
CA LEU A 20 4.98 -2.74 7.96
C LEU A 20 6.02 -3.63 7.26
N GLY A 21 6.60 -3.15 6.16
CA GLY A 21 7.65 -3.87 5.44
C GLY A 21 8.90 -4.09 6.28
N LEU A 22 9.36 -3.07 6.98
CA LEU A 22 10.53 -3.19 7.86
C LEU A 22 10.26 -4.14 9.02
N ALA A 23 9.06 -4.14 9.58
CA ALA A 23 8.69 -5.05 10.67
C ALA A 23 8.77 -6.51 10.22
N PHE A 24 8.17 -6.83 9.06
CA PHE A 24 8.21 -8.19 8.53
C PHE A 24 9.58 -8.58 7.99
N LEU A 25 10.43 -7.61 7.65
CA LEU A 25 11.80 -7.89 7.24
C LEU A 25 12.70 -8.23 8.42
N ILE A 26 12.58 -7.47 9.52
CA ILE A 26 13.54 -7.52 10.64
C ILE A 26 13.08 -8.50 11.72
N VAL A 27 11.78 -8.53 12.05
CA VAL A 27 11.25 -9.36 13.13
C VAL A 27 10.09 -10.27 12.69
N PRO A 28 10.20 -10.98 11.54
CA PRO A 28 9.08 -11.79 11.05
C PRO A 28 8.71 -12.92 12.01
N VAL A 29 9.67 -13.60 12.59
CA VAL A 29 9.43 -14.74 13.49
C VAL A 29 8.64 -14.30 14.72
N GLN A 30 9.01 -13.15 15.28
CA GLN A 30 8.34 -12.60 16.46
C GLN A 30 6.89 -12.19 16.14
N ILE A 31 6.64 -11.65 14.94
CA ILE A 31 5.28 -11.26 14.52
C ILE A 31 4.40 -12.51 14.39
N PHE A 32 4.89 -13.55 13.69
CA PHE A 32 4.15 -14.80 13.55
C PHE A 32 3.86 -15.44 14.92
N ALA A 33 4.83 -15.42 15.82
CA ALA A 33 4.66 -15.96 17.17
C ALA A 33 3.60 -15.20 17.96
N MET A 34 3.59 -13.87 17.84
CA MET A 34 2.61 -13.02 18.53
C MET A 34 1.17 -13.35 18.13
N TYR A 35 0.94 -13.68 16.85
CA TYR A 35 -0.38 -14.04 16.34
C TYR A 35 -0.64 -15.55 16.38
N GLN A 36 0.30 -16.34 16.90
CA GLN A 36 0.19 -17.81 16.97
C GLN A 36 -0.02 -18.44 15.59
N VAL A 37 0.67 -17.90 14.57
CA VAL A 37 0.62 -18.40 13.20
C VAL A 37 1.95 -19.05 12.88
N THR A 38 1.90 -20.23 12.26
CA THR A 38 3.11 -20.93 11.80
C THR A 38 3.72 -20.14 10.64
N PRO A 39 5.01 -19.74 10.74
CA PRO A 39 5.67 -19.07 9.62
C PRO A 39 5.82 -20.02 8.43
N PRO A 40 5.99 -19.48 7.20
CA PRO A 40 6.28 -20.32 6.05
C PRO A 40 7.60 -21.07 6.25
N ASN A 41 7.79 -22.14 5.48
CA ASN A 41 8.96 -23.01 5.60
C ASN A 41 10.29 -22.32 5.26
N HIS A 42 10.25 -21.12 4.68
CA HIS A 42 11.43 -20.30 4.45
C HIS A 42 11.09 -18.82 4.59
N LEU A 43 11.91 -18.09 5.36
CA LEU A 43 11.66 -16.67 5.62
C LEU A 43 11.71 -15.81 4.36
N ALA A 44 12.38 -16.26 3.30
CA ALA A 44 12.43 -15.53 2.04
C ALA A 44 11.02 -15.25 1.48
N TYR A 45 10.04 -16.13 1.73
CA TYR A 45 8.66 -15.92 1.29
C TYR A 45 7.97 -14.73 1.96
N ILE A 46 8.48 -14.31 3.12
CA ILE A 46 8.01 -13.13 3.83
C ILE A 46 8.90 -11.92 3.55
N GLN A 47 10.20 -12.14 3.47
CA GLN A 47 11.16 -11.04 3.31
C GLN A 47 11.08 -10.40 1.94
N PHE A 48 10.80 -11.16 0.89
CA PHE A 48 10.62 -10.63 -0.47
C PHE A 48 9.46 -9.62 -0.51
N PRO A 49 8.20 -9.99 -0.15
CA PRO A 49 7.14 -9.00 -0.15
C PRO A 49 7.37 -7.87 0.85
N ALA A 50 8.05 -8.11 1.97
CA ALA A 50 8.41 -7.07 2.92
C ALA A 50 9.32 -6.01 2.27
N LEU A 51 10.32 -6.44 1.51
CA LEU A 51 11.18 -5.52 0.76
C LEU A 51 10.42 -4.78 -0.34
N LEU A 52 9.47 -5.44 -0.99
CA LEU A 52 8.60 -4.76 -1.97
C LEU A 52 7.77 -3.66 -1.32
N LEU A 53 7.28 -3.87 -0.10
CA LEU A 53 6.57 -2.82 0.62
C LEU A 53 7.47 -1.61 0.88
N VAL A 54 8.75 -1.82 1.18
CA VAL A 54 9.72 -0.73 1.34
C VAL A 54 9.90 0.03 0.03
N VAL A 55 10.03 -0.69 -1.09
CA VAL A 55 10.14 -0.06 -2.42
C VAL A 55 8.90 0.79 -2.73
N PHE A 56 7.71 0.24 -2.49
CA PHE A 56 6.47 0.99 -2.71
C PHE A 56 6.33 2.17 -1.75
N ALA A 57 6.81 2.05 -0.51
CA ALA A 57 6.83 3.16 0.43
C ALA A 57 7.64 4.34 -0.12
N ILE A 58 8.82 4.05 -0.69
CA ILE A 58 9.64 5.07 -1.35
C ILE A 58 8.85 5.72 -2.50
N MET A 59 8.17 4.91 -3.31
CA MET A 59 7.33 5.41 -4.40
C MET A 59 6.23 6.36 -3.87
N PHE A 60 5.58 6.01 -2.76
CA PHE A 60 4.54 6.85 -2.17
C PHE A 60 5.09 8.19 -1.71
N PHE A 61 6.28 8.21 -1.13
CA PHE A 61 6.94 9.48 -0.77
C PHE A 61 7.29 10.31 -2.01
N ARG A 62 7.64 9.65 -3.12
CA ARG A 62 7.89 10.34 -4.39
C ARG A 62 6.60 10.95 -4.94
N ILE A 63 5.46 10.25 -4.83
CA ILE A 63 4.16 10.81 -5.21
C ILE A 63 3.84 12.02 -4.33
N ALA A 64 4.05 11.91 -3.02
CA ALA A 64 3.79 13.01 -2.09
C ALA A 64 4.61 14.26 -2.41
N ALA A 65 5.83 14.09 -2.91
CA ALA A 65 6.69 15.21 -3.28
C ALA A 65 6.11 16.05 -4.42
N ASP A 66 5.49 15.40 -5.42
CA ASP A 66 4.88 16.10 -6.57
C ASP A 66 3.73 15.24 -7.12
N PRO A 67 2.54 15.31 -6.49
CA PRO A 67 1.45 14.41 -6.82
C PRO A 67 0.94 14.54 -8.27
N VAL A 68 0.82 15.75 -8.78
CA VAL A 68 0.29 15.99 -10.13
C VAL A 68 1.22 15.38 -11.17
N ARG A 69 2.51 15.68 -11.05
CA ARG A 69 3.52 15.21 -12.01
C ARG A 69 3.71 13.70 -11.96
N ARG A 70 3.51 13.10 -10.79
CA ARG A 70 3.71 11.67 -10.59
C ARG A 70 2.41 10.90 -10.49
N ARG A 71 1.35 11.47 -11.05
CA ARG A 71 0.00 10.89 -11.00
C ARG A 71 -0.04 9.45 -11.49
N GLU A 72 0.72 9.12 -12.53
CA GLU A 72 0.72 7.75 -13.08
C GLU A 72 1.15 6.69 -12.07
N LEU A 73 2.03 7.05 -11.11
CA LEU A 73 2.49 6.11 -10.09
C LEU A 73 1.37 5.71 -9.13
N VAL A 74 0.32 6.54 -9.00
CA VAL A 74 -0.86 6.21 -8.18
C VAL A 74 -1.52 4.92 -8.65
N LEU A 75 -1.52 4.67 -9.97
CA LEU A 75 -2.08 3.42 -10.52
C LEU A 75 -1.31 2.19 -10.04
N TYR A 76 0.01 2.29 -9.94
CA TYR A 76 0.83 1.18 -9.42
C TYR A 76 0.62 1.00 -7.93
N GLY A 77 0.42 2.09 -7.19
CA GLY A 77 0.04 2.03 -5.79
C GLY A 77 -1.30 1.34 -5.59
N ALA A 78 -2.30 1.69 -6.40
CA ALA A 78 -3.59 1.02 -6.39
C ALA A 78 -3.43 -0.47 -6.75
N GLY A 79 -2.57 -0.78 -7.73
CA GLY A 79 -2.23 -2.14 -8.11
C GLY A 79 -1.67 -2.95 -6.95
N LEU A 80 -0.78 -2.35 -6.15
CA LEU A 80 -0.25 -3.01 -4.94
C LEU A 80 -1.37 -3.38 -3.98
N LYS A 81 -2.30 -2.47 -3.73
CA LYS A 81 -3.42 -2.71 -2.81
C LYS A 81 -4.34 -3.81 -3.33
N ILE A 82 -4.61 -3.84 -4.63
CA ILE A 82 -5.38 -4.92 -5.26
C ILE A 82 -4.64 -6.25 -5.13
N ALA A 83 -3.32 -6.25 -5.35
CA ALA A 83 -2.50 -7.45 -5.28
C ALA A 83 -2.52 -8.09 -3.89
N TYR A 84 -2.69 -7.31 -2.84
CA TYR A 84 -2.86 -7.82 -1.48
C TYR A 84 -4.33 -8.18 -1.18
N CYS A 85 -5.26 -7.28 -1.47
CA CYS A 85 -6.68 -7.46 -1.16
C CYS A 85 -7.29 -8.65 -1.90
N ALA A 86 -6.96 -8.84 -3.17
CA ALA A 86 -7.58 -9.88 -3.99
C ALA A 86 -7.35 -11.29 -3.41
N PRO A 87 -6.12 -11.74 -3.18
CA PRO A 87 -5.92 -13.07 -2.58
C PRO A 87 -6.39 -13.14 -1.13
N ALA A 88 -6.21 -12.07 -0.35
CA ALA A 88 -6.63 -12.08 1.06
C ALA A 88 -8.14 -12.30 1.19
N PHE A 89 -8.94 -11.51 0.48
CA PHE A 89 -10.40 -11.65 0.54
C PHE A 89 -10.90 -12.92 -0.16
N PHE A 90 -10.25 -13.31 -1.26
CA PHE A 90 -10.61 -14.56 -1.95
C PHE A 90 -10.47 -15.76 -1.02
N TYR A 91 -9.35 -15.88 -0.33
CA TYR A 91 -9.12 -17.01 0.56
C TYR A 91 -9.90 -16.91 1.86
N ASP A 92 -10.19 -15.69 2.33
CA ASP A 92 -11.05 -15.52 3.50
C ASP A 92 -12.47 -16.03 3.24
N ILE A 93 -12.97 -15.85 2.01
CA ILE A 93 -14.32 -16.30 1.62
C ILE A 93 -14.35 -17.80 1.29
N THR A 94 -13.35 -18.31 0.57
CA THR A 94 -13.35 -19.67 0.03
C THR A 94 -12.75 -20.72 0.95
N THR A 95 -11.79 -20.32 1.77
CA THR A 95 -11.12 -21.17 2.75
C THR A 95 -10.97 -20.37 4.03
N GLU A 96 -10.02 -20.71 4.86
CA GLU A 96 -9.67 -19.86 6.00
C GLU A 96 -8.23 -19.40 5.86
N ILE A 97 -8.00 -18.11 6.08
CA ILE A 97 -6.64 -17.60 6.23
C ILE A 97 -6.43 -17.13 7.67
N PRO A 98 -5.17 -17.12 8.16
CA PRO A 98 -4.91 -16.58 9.49
C PRO A 98 -5.45 -15.16 9.64
N SER A 99 -6.16 -14.92 10.74
CA SER A 99 -6.81 -13.62 10.99
C SER A 99 -5.84 -12.46 11.06
N MET A 100 -4.54 -12.73 11.27
CA MET A 100 -3.51 -11.67 11.29
C MET A 100 -3.44 -10.88 9.97
N TRP A 101 -3.86 -11.49 8.84
CA TRP A 101 -3.78 -10.84 7.52
C TRP A 101 -4.98 -9.93 7.23
N MET A 102 -6.09 -10.08 7.96
CA MET A 102 -7.33 -9.37 7.65
C MET A 102 -7.30 -7.89 8.00
N PRO A 103 -6.73 -7.43 9.14
CA PRO A 103 -6.64 -5.99 9.39
C PRO A 103 -5.89 -5.23 8.30
N TRP A 104 -4.81 -5.82 7.78
CA TRP A 104 -4.05 -5.20 6.68
C TRP A 104 -4.86 -5.17 5.39
N ALA A 105 -5.68 -6.20 5.13
CA ALA A 105 -6.56 -6.23 3.96
C ALA A 105 -7.61 -5.12 4.01
N TRP A 106 -8.23 -4.89 5.17
CA TRP A 106 -9.19 -3.79 5.33
C TRP A 106 -8.52 -2.42 5.19
N MET A 107 -7.33 -2.25 5.76
CA MET A 107 -6.56 -1.01 5.60
C MET A 107 -6.18 -0.78 4.13
N ASP A 108 -5.73 -1.82 3.45
CA ASP A 108 -5.37 -1.70 2.04
C ASP A 108 -6.58 -1.42 1.16
N LEU A 109 -7.75 -1.97 1.50
CA LEU A 109 -8.99 -1.63 0.79
C LEU A 109 -9.32 -0.15 0.94
N ALA A 110 -9.18 0.40 2.15
CA ALA A 110 -9.38 1.82 2.38
C ALA A 110 -8.40 2.68 1.56
N PHE A 111 -7.12 2.30 1.56
CA PHE A 111 -6.12 2.99 0.73
C PHE A 111 -6.45 2.87 -0.77
N LEU A 112 -6.92 1.71 -1.23
CA LEU A 112 -7.30 1.52 -2.62
C LEU A 112 -8.39 2.52 -3.05
N VAL A 113 -9.43 2.68 -2.24
CA VAL A 113 -10.50 3.64 -2.49
C VAL A 113 -9.94 5.06 -2.54
N LEU A 114 -9.12 5.42 -1.56
CA LEU A 114 -8.52 6.76 -1.50
C LEU A 114 -7.55 7.02 -2.66
N PHE A 115 -6.79 6.01 -3.10
CA PHE A 115 -5.91 6.14 -4.25
C PHE A 115 -6.69 6.34 -5.55
N ALA A 116 -7.83 5.64 -5.71
CA ALA A 116 -8.71 5.84 -6.86
C ALA A 116 -9.26 7.27 -6.88
N LEU A 117 -9.71 7.78 -5.74
CA LEU A 117 -10.18 9.17 -5.63
C LEU A 117 -9.04 10.15 -5.92
N ALA A 118 -7.84 9.86 -5.45
CA ALA A 118 -6.65 10.68 -5.71
C ALA A 118 -6.33 10.73 -7.21
N TRP A 119 -6.40 9.60 -7.89
CA TRP A 119 -6.18 9.53 -9.35
C TRP A 119 -7.09 10.50 -10.10
N PHE A 120 -8.39 10.48 -9.78
CA PHE A 120 -9.35 11.36 -10.43
C PHE A 120 -9.14 12.84 -10.04
N ALA A 121 -8.88 13.10 -8.76
CA ALA A 121 -8.63 14.46 -8.28
C ALA A 121 -7.40 15.07 -8.94
N LEU A 122 -6.32 14.32 -9.02
CA LEU A 122 -5.08 14.79 -9.67
C LEU A 122 -5.28 14.98 -11.17
N GLY A 123 -6.10 14.16 -11.80
CA GLY A 123 -6.43 14.34 -13.22
C GLY A 123 -7.18 15.64 -13.49
N ARG A 124 -8.12 15.98 -12.62
CA ARG A 124 -8.85 17.25 -12.72
C ARG A 124 -7.93 18.44 -12.47
N GLU A 125 -7.04 18.34 -11.50
CA GLU A 125 -6.07 19.40 -11.19
C GLU A 125 -5.11 19.61 -12.35
N ALA A 126 -4.59 18.56 -12.95
CA ALA A 126 -3.69 18.64 -14.11
C ALA A 126 -4.39 19.29 -15.33
N ALA A 127 -5.65 18.93 -15.58
CA ALA A 127 -6.42 19.50 -16.69
C ALA A 127 -6.76 20.97 -16.47
N ALA A 128 -6.94 21.41 -15.22
CA ALA A 128 -7.29 22.79 -14.88
C ALA A 128 -6.08 23.73 -14.91
N SER A 129 -4.84 23.21 -14.97
CA SER A 129 -3.60 24.02 -14.91
C SER A 129 -2.87 23.95 -16.24
N PRO A 130 -3.04 24.95 -17.15
CA PRO A 130 -2.36 24.94 -18.44
C PRO A 130 -0.84 25.10 -18.35
N THR A 131 -0.30 25.57 -17.23
CA THR A 131 1.14 25.74 -17.01
C THR A 131 1.84 24.48 -16.49
N SER A 132 1.11 23.41 -16.20
CA SER A 132 1.65 22.16 -15.63
C SER A 132 2.09 21.16 -16.70
N ARG A 133 2.16 21.56 -17.97
CA ARG A 133 2.57 20.71 -19.09
C ARG A 133 4.08 20.69 -19.30
#